data_a07d1029b58c59ad3c1169df78124da7
#
_entry.id   a07d1029b58c59ad3c1169df78124da7
#
_cell.length_a   1.000
_cell.length_b   1.000
_cell.length_c   1.000
_cell.angle_alpha   90.00
_cell.angle_beta   90.00
_cell.angle_gamma   90.00
#
_symmetry.space_group_name_H-M   'P 1'
#
loop_
_entity.id
_entity.type
_entity.pdbx_description
1 polymer ?
#
loop_
_entity_poly.entity_id
_entity_poly.type
_entity_poly.pdbx_seq_one_letter_code
_entity_poly.pdbx_strand_id
1 'polypeptide(L)'
;MISTVTDFFLRRSEKREEQTIQTQINKGDKNVEELKHECGVAMIRLLKPLEYYEKKYGTWAYGFNKLYLMMEKQHNRGQEGAGFATVKLNTEPGNEYMFREKAEGKDAITEIFSRVKQDMVGELYMGHLRYSTTGKSGLTYVHPFLRRNNWKAKNLCICGNFNMTNIDHVFQKITAQGQCPRIYSDSYIMLEWMGH
;
A
#
# COMPACT_ATOMS: atom_id res chain seq x y z
N MET A 1 14.31 21.47 0.63
CA MET A 1 12.95 21.14 0.19
C MET A 1 12.52 19.69 0.45
N ILE A 2 13.44 18.73 0.62
CA ILE A 2 13.13 17.34 1.04
C ILE A 2 12.63 17.29 2.51
N SER A 3 13.03 18.23 3.34
CA SER A 3 12.63 18.41 4.73
C SER A 3 11.10 18.52 4.91
N THR A 4 10.40 19.19 3.99
CA THR A 4 8.98 19.55 4.16
C THR A 4 8.02 18.35 4.17
N VAL A 5 8.29 17.31 3.38
CA VAL A 5 7.41 16.11 3.33
C VAL A 5 7.64 15.24 4.56
N THR A 6 8.90 14.99 4.88
CA THR A 6 9.29 14.22 6.07
C THR A 6 8.83 14.92 7.36
N ASP A 7 9.00 16.25 7.45
CA ASP A 7 8.54 17.05 8.61
C ASP A 7 7.00 17.05 8.73
N PHE A 8 6.28 17.07 7.61
CA PHE A 8 4.82 16.95 7.62
C PHE A 8 4.35 15.61 8.20
N PHE A 9 4.99 14.51 7.79
CA PHE A 9 4.64 13.19 8.27
C PHE A 9 5.05 12.96 9.73
N LEU A 10 6.25 13.41 10.13
CA LEU A 10 6.76 13.28 11.50
C LEU A 10 5.90 14.04 12.52
N ARG A 11 5.60 15.32 12.28
CA ARG A 11 4.76 16.15 13.19
C ARG A 11 3.35 15.58 13.36
N ARG A 12 2.87 14.84 12.38
CA ARG A 12 1.54 14.22 12.45
C ARG A 12 1.57 12.89 13.20
N SER A 13 2.68 12.16 13.15
CA SER A 13 2.95 10.98 13.96
C SER A 13 2.99 11.32 15.46
N GLU A 14 3.74 12.37 15.84
CA GLU A 14 3.84 12.85 17.23
C GLU A 14 2.46 13.18 17.85
N LYS A 15 1.65 13.97 17.14
CA LYS A 15 0.29 14.32 17.60
C LYS A 15 -0.62 13.10 17.77
N ARG A 16 -0.34 12.03 17.06
CA ARG A 16 -1.11 10.79 17.14
C ARG A 16 -0.72 9.94 18.34
N GLU A 17 0.56 9.90 18.70
CA GLU A 17 1.00 9.22 19.93
C GLU A 17 0.34 9.86 21.15
N GLU A 18 0.28 11.19 21.22
CA GLU A 18 -0.42 11.91 22.29
C GLU A 18 -1.91 11.55 22.35
N GLN A 19 -2.61 11.47 21.20
CA GLN A 19 -4.02 11.08 21.16
C GLN A 19 -4.25 9.61 21.53
N THR A 20 -3.32 8.72 21.19
CA THR A 20 -3.39 7.29 21.53
C THR A 20 -3.23 7.07 23.03
N ILE A 21 -2.28 7.79 23.66
CA ILE A 21 -2.05 7.76 25.11
C ILE A 21 -3.31 8.27 25.85
N GLN A 22 -3.91 9.37 25.40
CA GLN A 22 -5.14 9.91 26.01
C GLN A 22 -6.34 8.96 25.86
N THR A 23 -6.40 8.21 24.76
CA THR A 23 -7.47 7.22 24.52
C THR A 23 -7.28 5.97 25.37
N GLN A 24 -6.05 5.57 25.68
CA GLN A 24 -5.76 4.44 26.57
C GLN A 24 -6.08 4.74 28.03
N ILE A 25 -5.91 5.97 28.48
CA ILE A 25 -6.23 6.41 29.84
C ILE A 25 -7.76 6.35 30.11
N ASN A 26 -8.58 6.54 29.07
CA ASN A 26 -10.05 6.53 29.19
C ASN A 26 -10.70 5.14 29.01
N LYS A 27 -9.93 4.05 28.80
CA LYS A 27 -10.44 2.68 28.66
C LYS A 27 -10.52 1.91 29.96
N GLY A 28 -11.26 2.46 30.90
CA GLY A 28 -11.76 1.71 32.03
C GLY A 28 -13.28 1.60 31.95
N ASP A 29 -13.83 0.92 30.96
CA ASP A 29 -15.12 0.22 31.16
C ASP A 29 -15.48 -0.74 29.99
N LYS A 30 -16.25 -1.72 30.39
CA LYS A 30 -16.58 -3.04 29.90
C LYS A 30 -17.37 -3.09 28.55
N ASN A 31 -17.21 -4.21 27.83
CA ASN A 31 -18.03 -4.69 26.71
C ASN A 31 -18.05 -3.78 25.46
N VAL A 32 -16.88 -3.58 24.87
CA VAL A 32 -16.80 -3.22 23.45
C VAL A 32 -16.70 -4.54 22.70
N GLU A 33 -17.69 -4.85 21.82
CA GLU A 33 -17.51 -5.86 20.77
C GLU A 33 -16.15 -5.63 20.12
N GLU A 34 -15.31 -6.64 20.15
CA GLU A 34 -14.00 -6.61 19.56
C GLU A 34 -14.19 -6.34 18.06
N LEU A 35 -13.98 -5.09 17.64
CA LEU A 35 -14.03 -4.71 16.23
C LEU A 35 -13.04 -5.61 15.47
N LYS A 36 -13.57 -6.53 14.69
CA LYS A 36 -12.77 -7.40 13.82
C LYS A 36 -11.98 -6.51 12.90
N HIS A 37 -10.66 -6.48 13.10
CA HIS A 37 -9.76 -5.73 12.24
C HIS A 37 -9.71 -6.41 10.86
N GLU A 38 -9.75 -5.61 9.83
CA GLU A 38 -9.65 -6.04 8.44
C GLU A 38 -8.66 -5.15 7.69
N CYS A 39 -8.12 -5.65 6.58
CA CYS A 39 -7.23 -4.87 5.73
C CYS A 39 -7.88 -3.55 5.28
N GLY A 40 -7.09 -2.48 5.21
CA GLY A 40 -7.49 -1.22 4.61
C GLY A 40 -6.96 -1.09 3.18
N VAL A 41 -7.77 -0.53 2.27
CA VAL A 41 -7.37 -0.24 0.89
C VAL A 41 -7.68 1.21 0.56
N ALA A 42 -6.74 1.88 -0.10
CA ALA A 42 -6.91 3.23 -0.62
C ALA A 42 -6.45 3.30 -2.07
N MET A 43 -7.18 4.05 -2.91
CA MET A 43 -6.80 4.28 -4.30
C MET A 43 -7.09 5.72 -4.68
N ILE A 44 -6.16 6.34 -5.41
CA ILE A 44 -6.29 7.70 -5.94
C ILE A 44 -5.89 7.68 -7.41
N ARG A 45 -6.70 8.33 -8.24
CA ARG A 45 -6.34 8.73 -9.60
C ARG A 45 -6.37 10.24 -9.70
N LEU A 46 -5.26 10.83 -10.12
CA LEU A 46 -5.18 12.24 -10.47
C LEU A 46 -5.65 12.41 -11.92
N LEU A 47 -6.67 13.24 -12.14
CA LEU A 47 -7.32 13.41 -13.45
C LEU A 47 -6.73 14.58 -14.26
N LYS A 48 -5.93 15.43 -13.63
CA LYS A 48 -5.23 16.55 -14.27
C LYS A 48 -3.74 16.25 -14.36
N PRO A 49 -2.99 16.91 -15.24
CA PRO A 49 -1.54 16.80 -15.28
C PRO A 49 -0.90 17.07 -13.91
N LEU A 50 0.24 16.47 -13.63
CA LEU A 50 0.90 16.57 -12.31
C LEU A 50 1.28 18.03 -11.99
N GLU A 51 1.68 18.81 -13.00
CA GLU A 51 2.02 20.22 -12.89
C GLU A 51 0.85 21.09 -12.41
N TYR A 52 -0.39 20.70 -12.74
CA TYR A 52 -1.59 21.37 -12.23
C TYR A 52 -1.67 21.28 -10.71
N TYR A 53 -1.40 20.10 -10.15
CA TYR A 53 -1.46 19.89 -8.70
C TYR A 53 -0.32 20.61 -7.99
N GLU A 54 0.90 20.56 -8.54
CA GLU A 54 2.05 21.26 -8.01
C GLU A 54 1.82 22.78 -7.97
N LYS A 55 1.34 23.35 -9.06
CA LYS A 55 1.02 24.79 -9.14
C LYS A 55 -0.08 25.20 -8.18
N LYS A 56 -1.15 24.37 -8.06
CA LYS A 56 -2.33 24.70 -7.25
C LYS A 56 -2.10 24.52 -5.76
N TYR A 57 -1.33 23.50 -5.37
CA TYR A 57 -1.17 23.12 -3.97
C TYR A 57 0.24 23.37 -3.43
N GLY A 58 1.16 23.89 -4.25
CA GLY A 58 2.52 24.25 -3.86
C GLY A 58 3.43 23.06 -3.56
N THR A 59 3.06 21.84 -4.00
CA THR A 59 3.83 20.62 -3.72
C THR A 59 3.67 19.57 -4.81
N TRP A 60 4.77 18.95 -5.21
CA TRP A 60 4.78 17.78 -6.08
C TRP A 60 4.16 16.54 -5.38
N ALA A 61 4.16 16.51 -4.05
CA ALA A 61 3.72 15.35 -3.26
C ALA A 61 2.21 15.29 -3.02
N TYR A 62 1.40 16.08 -3.73
CA TYR A 62 -0.05 16.15 -3.49
C TYR A 62 -0.75 14.77 -3.43
N GLY A 63 -0.46 13.87 -4.40
CA GLY A 63 -1.03 12.53 -4.43
C GLY A 63 -0.62 11.69 -3.23
N PHE A 64 0.65 11.73 -2.86
CA PHE A 64 1.17 11.05 -1.67
C PHE A 64 0.57 11.59 -0.37
N ASN A 65 0.43 12.91 -0.24
CA ASN A 65 -0.19 13.52 0.94
C ASN A 65 -1.65 13.07 1.10
N LYS A 66 -2.38 12.95 -0.01
CA LYS A 66 -3.75 12.42 0.02
C LYS A 66 -3.80 10.94 0.37
N LEU A 67 -2.92 10.13 -0.24
CA LEU A 67 -2.83 8.72 0.07
C LEU A 67 -2.49 8.48 1.54
N TYR A 68 -1.49 9.20 2.08
CA TYR A 68 -1.14 9.15 3.49
C TYR A 68 -2.36 9.40 4.38
N LEU A 69 -3.10 10.48 4.13
CA LEU A 69 -4.29 10.81 4.93
C LEU A 69 -5.39 9.74 4.86
N MET A 70 -5.57 9.11 3.70
CA MET A 70 -6.54 8.02 3.55
C MET A 70 -6.10 6.77 4.31
N MET A 71 -4.82 6.42 4.26
CA MET A 71 -4.25 5.28 4.98
C MET A 71 -4.28 5.53 6.50
N GLU A 72 -3.90 6.72 6.95
CA GLU A 72 -3.96 7.10 8.36
C GLU A 72 -5.37 6.98 8.96
N LYS A 73 -6.38 7.40 8.21
CA LYS A 73 -7.78 7.26 8.66
C LYS A 73 -8.24 5.80 8.78
N GLN A 74 -7.59 4.89 8.07
CA GLN A 74 -7.89 3.46 8.09
C GLN A 74 -6.89 2.67 8.98
N HIS A 75 -5.95 3.32 9.66
CA HIS A 75 -4.90 2.65 10.41
C HIS A 75 -5.41 1.62 11.43
N ASN A 76 -6.55 1.87 12.05
CA ASN A 76 -7.15 0.92 12.98
C ASN A 76 -7.57 -0.41 12.33
N ARG A 77 -7.64 -0.47 11.00
CA ARG A 77 -8.02 -1.68 10.26
C ARG A 77 -6.84 -2.63 10.04
N GLY A 78 -5.61 -2.12 9.95
CA GLY A 78 -4.44 -2.95 9.72
C GLY A 78 -3.16 -2.34 10.29
N GLN A 79 -2.56 -3.01 11.26
CA GLN A 79 -1.38 -2.53 12.00
C GLN A 79 -0.16 -3.46 11.85
N GLU A 80 -0.25 -4.51 11.04
CA GLU A 80 0.85 -5.46 10.87
C GLU A 80 1.82 -5.04 9.77
N GLY A 81 1.38 -4.18 8.88
CA GLY A 81 2.20 -3.66 7.81
C GLY A 81 1.43 -2.74 6.88
N ALA A 82 2.16 -1.96 6.13
CA ALA A 82 1.62 -1.04 5.14
C ALA A 82 2.45 -1.09 3.85
N GLY A 83 1.82 -0.73 2.75
CA GLY A 83 2.53 -0.52 1.51
C GLY A 83 1.75 0.37 0.57
N PHE A 84 2.48 0.99 -0.34
CA PHE A 84 1.88 1.70 -1.45
C PHE A 84 2.51 1.31 -2.77
N ALA A 85 1.78 1.55 -3.85
CA ALA A 85 2.31 1.57 -5.21
C ALA A 85 1.85 2.83 -5.93
N THR A 86 2.68 3.30 -6.86
CA THR A 86 2.35 4.41 -7.76
C THR A 86 2.62 4.02 -9.20
N VAL A 87 1.86 4.61 -10.12
CA VAL A 87 2.02 4.41 -11.55
C VAL A 87 2.01 5.74 -12.27
N LYS A 88 3.04 5.94 -13.11
CA LYS A 88 3.11 7.01 -14.11
C LYS A 88 2.46 6.51 -15.39
N LEU A 89 1.41 7.19 -15.84
CA LEU A 89 0.69 6.78 -17.05
C LEU A 89 1.46 7.14 -18.33
N ASN A 90 2.07 8.32 -18.34
CA ASN A 90 2.83 8.85 -19.47
C ASN A 90 4.33 8.82 -19.15
N THR A 91 4.97 7.72 -19.51
CA THR A 91 6.42 7.53 -19.29
C THR A 91 7.05 7.01 -20.57
N GLU A 92 8.13 7.67 -20.96
CA GLU A 92 8.95 7.26 -22.11
C GLU A 92 9.65 5.92 -21.83
N PRO A 93 9.85 5.08 -22.86
CA PRO A 93 10.62 3.85 -22.73
C PRO A 93 12.01 4.10 -22.12
N GLY A 94 12.46 3.18 -21.28
CA GLY A 94 13.72 3.29 -20.54
C GLY A 94 13.60 3.93 -19.16
N ASN A 95 12.44 4.47 -18.80
CA ASN A 95 12.17 5.03 -17.47
C ASN A 95 11.25 4.13 -16.65
N GLU A 96 11.49 4.09 -15.35
CA GLU A 96 10.62 3.39 -14.41
C GLU A 96 9.27 4.13 -14.28
N TYR A 97 8.18 3.39 -14.28
CA TYR A 97 6.83 3.94 -14.20
C TYR A 97 5.94 3.31 -13.13
N MET A 98 6.41 2.24 -12.46
CA MET A 98 5.71 1.60 -11.35
C MET A 98 6.62 1.50 -10.15
N PHE A 99 6.28 2.20 -9.08
CA PHE A 99 7.03 2.20 -7.83
C PHE A 99 6.22 1.54 -6.73
N ARG A 100 6.92 0.93 -5.77
CA ARG A 100 6.29 0.27 -4.63
C ARG A 100 7.20 0.35 -3.42
N GLU A 101 6.62 0.72 -2.26
CA GLU A 101 7.24 0.64 -0.94
C GLU A 101 6.38 -0.20 -0.01
N LYS A 102 7.04 -0.93 0.89
CA LYS A 102 6.40 -1.78 1.90
C LYS A 102 7.18 -1.71 3.20
N ALA A 103 6.47 -1.78 4.32
CA ALA A 103 7.05 -1.91 5.65
C ALA A 103 6.14 -2.75 6.56
N GLU A 104 6.70 -3.25 7.65
CA GLU A 104 6.02 -4.05 8.67
C GLU A 104 5.87 -3.27 9.98
N GLY A 105 4.91 -3.72 10.80
CA GLY A 105 4.70 -3.19 12.14
C GLY A 105 3.82 -1.95 12.18
N LYS A 106 3.65 -1.43 13.39
CA LYS A 106 2.71 -0.35 13.70
C LYS A 106 3.07 0.97 13.02
N ASP A 107 4.36 1.22 12.82
CA ASP A 107 4.86 2.47 12.22
C ASP A 107 5.04 2.37 10.70
N ALA A 108 4.57 1.27 10.10
CA ALA A 108 4.76 0.96 8.68
C ALA A 108 4.30 2.11 7.76
N ILE A 109 3.22 2.81 8.07
CA ILE A 109 2.75 3.96 7.28
C ILE A 109 3.81 5.06 7.28
N THR A 110 4.27 5.48 8.44
CA THR A 110 5.30 6.52 8.56
C THR A 110 6.57 6.10 7.84
N GLU A 111 6.98 4.86 7.99
CA GLU A 111 8.19 4.30 7.38
C GLU A 111 8.14 4.33 5.84
N ILE A 112 7.05 3.85 5.22
CA ILE A 112 6.95 3.86 3.76
C ILE A 112 6.89 5.28 3.20
N PHE A 113 6.20 6.21 3.87
CA PHE A 113 6.10 7.59 3.41
C PHE A 113 7.37 8.40 3.64
N SER A 114 8.23 8.02 4.59
CA SER A 114 9.57 8.62 4.75
C SER A 114 10.51 8.32 3.58
N ARG A 115 10.24 7.26 2.81
CA ARG A 115 11.03 6.84 1.65
C ARG A 115 10.55 7.44 0.32
N VAL A 116 9.47 8.23 0.35
CA VAL A 116 8.89 8.85 -0.85
C VAL A 116 9.87 9.83 -1.49
N LYS A 117 10.07 9.68 -2.80
CA LYS A 117 10.90 10.56 -3.62
C LYS A 117 10.07 11.16 -4.75
N GLN A 118 10.57 12.25 -5.33
CA GLN A 118 9.88 12.96 -6.41
C GLN A 118 9.77 12.12 -7.69
N ASP A 119 10.72 11.25 -7.95
CA ASP A 119 10.68 10.32 -9.10
C ASP A 119 9.59 9.26 -9.01
N MET A 120 9.03 9.03 -7.81
CA MET A 120 7.92 8.11 -7.59
C MET A 120 6.54 8.74 -7.84
N VAL A 121 6.47 10.04 -8.11
CA VAL A 121 5.18 10.73 -8.37
C VAL A 121 4.55 10.21 -9.65
N GLY A 122 3.28 9.93 -9.62
CA GLY A 122 2.51 9.44 -10.78
C GLY A 122 1.04 9.91 -10.71
N GLU A 123 0.23 9.42 -11.63
CA GLU A 123 -1.19 9.74 -11.68
C GLU A 123 -2.06 8.74 -10.93
N LEU A 124 -1.55 7.51 -10.69
CA LEU A 124 -2.25 6.48 -9.92
C LEU A 124 -1.49 6.17 -8.64
N TYR A 125 -2.22 6.04 -7.56
CA TYR A 125 -1.72 5.68 -6.24
C TYR A 125 -2.60 4.59 -5.64
N MET A 126 -1.98 3.58 -5.05
CA MET A 126 -2.64 2.49 -4.35
C MET A 126 -1.97 2.32 -2.99
N GLY A 127 -2.77 2.23 -1.93
CA GLY A 127 -2.30 2.00 -0.56
C GLY A 127 -3.00 0.80 0.06
N HIS A 128 -2.30 0.07 0.90
CA HIS A 128 -2.82 -1.09 1.62
C HIS A 128 -2.30 -1.12 3.05
N LEU A 129 -3.21 -1.41 3.96
CA LEU A 129 -2.93 -1.68 5.38
C LEU A 129 -3.24 -3.13 5.65
N ARG A 130 -2.23 -3.88 6.12
CA ARG A 130 -2.35 -5.29 6.35
C ARG A 130 -2.87 -5.59 7.76
N TYR A 131 -3.86 -6.47 7.80
CA TYR A 131 -4.23 -7.25 8.97
C TYR A 131 -4.18 -8.73 8.60
N SER A 132 -3.47 -9.55 9.38
CA SER A 132 -3.35 -10.99 9.11
C SER A 132 -4.33 -11.77 9.95
N THR A 133 -5.17 -12.55 9.30
CA THR A 133 -6.10 -13.49 9.95
C THR A 133 -5.55 -14.92 10.01
N THR A 134 -4.52 -15.25 9.23
CA THR A 134 -4.09 -16.64 8.97
C THR A 134 -2.64 -16.93 9.34
N GLY A 135 -1.99 -16.15 10.18
CA GLY A 135 -0.71 -16.47 10.79
C GLY A 135 0.55 -16.37 9.92
N LYS A 136 0.45 -16.08 8.62
CA LYS A 136 1.62 -15.78 7.79
C LYS A 136 1.96 -14.31 7.92
N SER A 137 3.03 -13.98 8.62
CA SER A 137 3.57 -12.63 8.79
C SER A 137 4.81 -12.41 7.94
N GLY A 138 5.31 -11.20 7.92
CA GLY A 138 6.55 -10.83 7.24
C GLY A 138 6.32 -9.93 6.02
N LEU A 139 7.34 -9.14 5.68
CA LEU A 139 7.35 -8.17 4.58
C LEU A 139 6.96 -8.80 3.23
N THR A 140 7.26 -10.09 3.07
CA THR A 140 6.89 -10.87 1.88
C THR A 140 5.39 -10.86 1.63
N TYR A 141 4.57 -10.85 2.68
CA TYR A 141 3.10 -10.90 2.59
C TYR A 141 2.43 -9.54 2.67
N VAL A 142 3.19 -8.45 2.89
CA VAL A 142 2.64 -7.09 2.84
C VAL A 142 2.31 -6.72 1.40
N HIS A 143 1.12 -6.17 1.17
CA HIS A 143 0.69 -5.62 -0.11
C HIS A 143 1.21 -4.19 -0.33
N PRO A 144 1.22 -3.69 -1.58
CA PRO A 144 0.80 -4.33 -2.84
C PRO A 144 1.80 -5.36 -3.35
N PHE A 145 1.31 -6.35 -4.10
CA PHE A 145 2.14 -7.19 -4.95
C PHE A 145 2.27 -6.58 -6.34
N LEU A 146 3.46 -6.69 -6.92
CA LEU A 146 3.79 -6.12 -8.21
C LEU A 146 4.40 -7.20 -9.11
N ARG A 147 3.80 -7.41 -10.27
CA ARG A 147 4.33 -8.23 -11.35
C ARG A 147 4.86 -7.32 -12.45
N ARG A 148 6.12 -7.51 -12.80
CA ARG A 148 6.80 -6.74 -13.86
C ARG A 148 6.98 -7.59 -15.11
N ASN A 149 6.76 -6.96 -16.24
CA ASN A 149 6.95 -7.55 -17.57
C ASN A 149 7.47 -6.47 -18.53
N ASN A 150 8.23 -6.85 -19.54
CA ASN A 150 8.69 -5.91 -20.58
C ASN A 150 7.55 -5.32 -21.40
N TRP A 151 6.41 -5.99 -21.47
CA TRP A 151 5.20 -5.46 -22.09
C TRP A 151 4.44 -4.62 -21.08
N LYS A 152 4.34 -3.32 -21.33
CA LYS A 152 3.68 -2.38 -20.40
C LYS A 152 2.27 -2.85 -19.99
N ALA A 153 1.49 -3.36 -20.94
CA ALA A 153 0.14 -3.85 -20.71
C ALA A 153 0.05 -5.13 -19.84
N LYS A 154 1.17 -5.84 -19.65
CA LYS A 154 1.25 -7.04 -18.79
C LYS A 154 1.79 -6.78 -17.40
N ASN A 155 2.04 -5.52 -17.04
CA ASN A 155 2.41 -5.14 -15.69
C ASN A 155 1.16 -5.01 -14.83
N LEU A 156 1.19 -5.63 -13.66
CA LEU A 156 0.07 -5.66 -12.74
C LEU A 156 0.51 -5.31 -11.33
N CYS A 157 -0.33 -4.58 -10.63
CA CYS A 157 -0.20 -4.33 -9.21
C CYS A 157 -1.53 -4.66 -8.53
N ILE A 158 -1.48 -5.47 -7.47
CA ILE A 158 -2.69 -5.92 -6.74
C ILE A 158 -2.52 -5.70 -5.24
N CYS A 159 -3.59 -5.26 -4.61
CA CYS A 159 -3.75 -5.33 -3.17
C CYS A 159 -5.21 -5.63 -2.82
N GLY A 160 -5.43 -6.19 -1.65
CA GLY A 160 -6.77 -6.50 -1.16
C GLY A 160 -6.73 -7.53 -0.03
N ASN A 161 -7.91 -7.84 0.47
CA ASN A 161 -8.12 -8.94 1.42
C ASN A 161 -8.81 -10.08 0.65
N PHE A 162 -8.03 -11.09 0.29
CA PHE A 162 -8.50 -12.23 -0.49
C PHE A 162 -8.43 -13.51 0.33
N ASN A 163 -9.39 -14.39 0.13
CA ASN A 163 -9.41 -15.75 0.66
C ASN A 163 -9.92 -16.68 -0.44
N MET A 164 -9.00 -17.28 -1.18
CA MET A 164 -9.32 -18.18 -2.29
C MET A 164 -9.54 -19.59 -1.79
N THR A 165 -10.75 -20.11 -1.96
CA THR A 165 -11.09 -21.50 -1.59
C THR A 165 -10.46 -22.56 -2.49
N ASN A 166 -10.02 -22.16 -3.68
CA ASN A 166 -9.44 -23.03 -4.71
C ASN A 166 -7.97 -22.69 -5.05
N ILE A 167 -7.23 -22.13 -4.10
CA ILE A 167 -5.84 -21.68 -4.32
C ILE A 167 -4.94 -22.82 -4.83
N ASP A 168 -5.06 -24.03 -4.28
CA ASP A 168 -4.26 -25.19 -4.68
C ASP A 168 -4.48 -25.55 -6.15
N HIS A 169 -5.74 -25.51 -6.60
CA HIS A 169 -6.07 -25.80 -7.99
C HIS A 169 -5.48 -24.76 -8.95
N VAL A 170 -5.57 -23.47 -8.60
CA VAL A 170 -4.97 -22.40 -9.41
C VAL A 170 -3.45 -22.51 -9.42
N PHE A 171 -2.83 -22.78 -8.27
CA PHE A 171 -1.39 -23.00 -8.15
C PHE A 171 -0.91 -24.14 -9.04
N GLN A 172 -1.58 -25.31 -8.99
CA GLN A 172 -1.28 -26.45 -9.86
C GLN A 172 -1.41 -26.11 -11.35
N LYS A 173 -2.43 -25.35 -11.73
CA LYS A 173 -2.59 -24.90 -13.13
C LYS A 173 -1.44 -24.04 -13.62
N ILE A 174 -1.04 -23.01 -12.86
CA ILE A 174 0.04 -22.11 -13.28
C ILE A 174 1.39 -22.82 -13.28
N THR A 175 1.64 -23.75 -12.35
CA THR A 175 2.87 -24.55 -12.34
C THR A 175 2.90 -25.56 -13.50
N ALA A 176 1.79 -26.18 -13.85
CA ALA A 176 1.69 -27.05 -15.02
C ALA A 176 1.96 -26.32 -16.33
N GLN A 177 1.76 -25.00 -16.37
CA GLN A 177 2.07 -24.13 -17.50
C GLN A 177 3.53 -23.61 -17.50
N GLY A 178 4.37 -24.12 -16.56
CA GLY A 178 5.78 -23.76 -16.46
C GLY A 178 6.08 -22.53 -15.60
N GLN A 179 5.09 -21.95 -14.93
CA GLN A 179 5.35 -20.87 -13.97
C GLN A 179 5.86 -21.41 -12.63
N CYS A 180 6.66 -20.60 -11.93
CA CYS A 180 7.16 -20.93 -10.60
C CYS A 180 6.87 -19.76 -9.64
N PRO A 181 5.64 -19.66 -9.09
CA PRO A 181 5.29 -18.61 -8.14
C PRO A 181 6.17 -18.67 -6.89
N ARG A 182 6.74 -17.51 -6.51
CA ARG A 182 7.70 -17.42 -5.40
C ARG A 182 7.05 -17.37 -4.03
N ILE A 183 5.75 -17.01 -3.99
CA ILE A 183 5.01 -16.81 -2.75
C ILE A 183 3.71 -17.59 -2.86
N TYR A 184 3.45 -18.45 -1.88
CA TYR A 184 2.18 -19.15 -1.77
C TYR A 184 1.23 -18.30 -0.91
N SER A 185 0.51 -17.39 -1.57
CA SER A 185 -0.57 -16.60 -0.98
C SER A 185 -1.62 -16.28 -2.03
N ASP A 186 -2.84 -16.11 -1.61
CA ASP A 186 -4.02 -15.88 -2.48
C ASP A 186 -3.79 -14.75 -3.47
N SER A 187 -3.40 -13.60 -2.95
CA SER A 187 -3.19 -12.40 -3.76
C SER A 187 -2.03 -12.55 -4.76
N TYR A 188 -0.95 -13.24 -4.34
CA TYR A 188 0.19 -13.44 -5.23
C TYR A 188 -0.12 -14.46 -6.33
N ILE A 189 -0.78 -15.55 -5.99
CA ILE A 189 -1.20 -16.57 -6.97
C ILE A 189 -2.20 -15.97 -7.97
N MET A 190 -3.15 -15.15 -7.49
CA MET A 190 -4.08 -14.42 -8.35
C MET A 190 -3.33 -13.46 -9.30
N LEU A 191 -2.34 -12.71 -8.80
CA LEU A 191 -1.53 -11.80 -9.62
C LEU A 191 -0.82 -12.55 -10.76
N GLU A 192 -0.20 -13.69 -10.45
CA GLU A 192 0.50 -14.52 -11.45
C GLU A 192 -0.48 -15.13 -12.46
N TRP A 193 -1.63 -15.59 -12.00
CA TRP A 193 -2.68 -16.11 -12.88
C TRP A 193 -3.22 -15.06 -13.85
N MET A 194 -3.51 -13.84 -13.36
CA MET A 194 -4.02 -12.74 -14.20
C MET A 194 -2.99 -12.21 -15.19
N GLY A 195 -1.71 -12.33 -14.87
CA GLY A 195 -0.61 -11.81 -15.70
C GLY A 195 -0.06 -12.83 -16.72
N HIS A 196 -0.66 -13.99 -16.84
CA HIS A 196 -0.23 -15.08 -17.75
C HIS A 196 -0.47 -14.77 -19.23
#